data_b398c02b8ad70d8080f7f729e7461f04
#
_entry.id   b398c02b8ad70d8080f7f729e7461f04
#
_cell.length_a   1.000
_cell.length_b   1.000
_cell.length_c   1.000
_cell.angle_alpha   90.00
_cell.angle_beta   90.00
_cell.angle_gamma   90.00
#
_symmetry.space_group_name_H-M   'P 1'
#
loop_
_entity.id
_entity.type
_entity.pdbx_description
1 polymer ?
#
loop_
_entity_poly.entity_id
_entity_poly.type
_entity_poly.pdbx_seq_one_letter_code
_entity_poly.pdbx_strand_id
1 'polypeptide(L)'
;MRQMLRAVLAYFDQPADTARGLHIDFDSTIPVAKGLASSTADIAATALATARHLGETLEEATLAALCVSLEPTDSTLFRQLTLFDHQTAATQISYDWQPKVDILLLESPHILNTEDYHRRHRQTALLASAASLEQAWQLFTQAAERHDNALLGQSTTLSAQASQHLLVKPDFPALLALVEELDLYGLNVAHSGSVVGLLLDRQLHDIEQIYWQLHQRNISQNYPRQHLLTMVPGGVR
;
A
#
# COMPACT_ATOMS: atom_id res chain seq x y z
N MET A 1 -11.39 -4.26 14.80
CA MET A 1 -12.81 -4.11 14.43
C MET A 1 -13.69 -3.59 15.58
N ARG A 2 -13.80 -4.29 16.71
CA ARG A 2 -14.65 -3.80 17.85
C ARG A 2 -14.28 -2.39 18.34
N GLN A 3 -13.00 -2.02 18.31
CA GLN A 3 -12.55 -0.68 18.67
C GLN A 3 -13.03 0.36 17.65
N MET A 4 -12.94 0.04 16.33
CA MET A 4 -13.44 0.91 15.27
C MET A 4 -14.96 1.10 15.38
N LEU A 5 -15.73 0.04 15.56
CA LEU A 5 -17.17 0.14 15.82
C LEU A 5 -17.48 1.15 16.94
N ARG A 6 -16.78 1.02 18.09
CA ARG A 6 -16.96 1.94 19.22
C ARG A 6 -16.54 3.37 18.90
N ALA A 7 -15.45 3.56 18.16
CA ALA A 7 -14.97 4.87 17.74
C ALA A 7 -15.99 5.59 16.85
N VAL A 8 -16.58 4.88 15.87
CA VAL A 8 -17.63 5.46 15.01
C VAL A 8 -18.90 5.75 15.79
N LEU A 9 -19.35 4.84 16.67
CA LEU A 9 -20.51 5.11 17.52
C LEU A 9 -20.28 6.36 18.39
N ALA A 10 -19.10 6.51 18.99
CA ALA A 10 -18.75 7.68 19.77
C ALA A 10 -18.69 8.96 18.92
N TYR A 11 -18.16 8.87 17.69
CA TYR A 11 -18.09 10.00 16.77
C TYR A 11 -19.49 10.56 16.42
N PHE A 12 -20.50 9.68 16.32
CA PHE A 12 -21.89 10.05 16.07
C PHE A 12 -22.75 10.13 17.35
N ASP A 13 -22.13 10.33 18.50
CA ASP A 13 -22.81 10.48 19.81
C ASP A 13 -23.80 9.34 20.13
N GLN A 14 -23.53 8.13 19.66
CA GLN A 14 -24.37 6.97 19.93
C GLN A 14 -24.07 6.35 21.29
N PRO A 15 -25.09 5.84 22.03
CA PRO A 15 -24.89 5.15 23.27
C PRO A 15 -23.91 3.95 23.15
N ALA A 16 -23.02 3.78 24.11
CA ALA A 16 -22.04 2.70 24.11
C ALA A 16 -22.68 1.29 24.05
N ASP A 17 -23.90 1.16 24.57
CA ASP A 17 -24.67 -0.10 24.53
C ASP A 17 -25.17 -0.48 23.14
N THR A 18 -25.24 0.45 22.20
CA THR A 18 -25.59 0.19 20.80
C THR A 18 -24.68 -0.89 20.21
N ALA A 19 -23.40 -0.92 20.58
CA ALA A 19 -22.44 -1.92 20.11
C ALA A 19 -22.80 -3.37 20.49
N ARG A 20 -23.59 -3.59 21.55
CA ARG A 20 -23.98 -4.93 22.01
C ARG A 20 -24.99 -5.63 21.08
N GLY A 21 -25.78 -4.83 20.37
CA GLY A 21 -26.78 -5.33 19.41
C GLY A 21 -26.27 -5.55 18.00
N LEU A 22 -24.99 -5.21 17.73
CA LEU A 22 -24.40 -5.27 16.39
C LEU A 22 -23.54 -6.51 16.21
N HIS A 23 -23.73 -7.19 15.11
CA HIS A 23 -22.89 -8.27 14.62
C HIS A 23 -22.13 -7.83 13.38
N ILE A 24 -20.85 -8.18 13.29
CA ILE A 24 -19.99 -7.82 12.14
C ILE A 24 -19.44 -9.12 11.57
N ASP A 25 -19.78 -9.40 10.31
CA ASP A 25 -19.21 -10.47 9.51
C ASP A 25 -18.17 -9.89 8.56
N PHE A 26 -17.07 -10.61 8.37
CA PHE A 26 -16.00 -10.25 7.45
C PHE A 26 -15.87 -11.29 6.36
N ASP A 27 -15.82 -10.80 5.12
CA ASP A 27 -15.38 -11.57 3.96
C ASP A 27 -14.27 -10.77 3.27
N SER A 28 -13.06 -11.33 3.22
CA SER A 28 -11.90 -10.65 2.65
C SER A 28 -11.05 -11.62 1.84
N THR A 29 -10.70 -11.19 0.63
CA THR A 29 -9.75 -11.90 -0.26
C THR A 29 -8.34 -11.33 -0.17
N ILE A 30 -8.10 -10.28 0.63
CA ILE A 30 -6.79 -9.63 0.74
C ILE A 30 -5.86 -10.51 1.59
N PRO A 31 -4.69 -10.94 1.06
CA PRO A 31 -3.73 -11.73 1.82
C PRO A 31 -3.26 -11.00 3.08
N VAL A 32 -3.38 -11.68 4.23
CA VAL A 32 -3.02 -11.11 5.54
C VAL A 32 -1.50 -11.15 5.77
N ALA A 33 -0.96 -10.14 6.44
CA ALA A 33 0.46 -10.03 6.84
C ALA A 33 1.45 -10.03 5.66
N LYS A 34 1.04 -9.53 4.50
CA LYS A 34 1.86 -9.42 3.30
C LYS A 34 2.25 -7.97 2.97
N GLY A 35 1.67 -6.98 3.65
CA GLY A 35 1.83 -5.56 3.34
C GLY A 35 0.90 -5.08 2.24
N LEU A 36 -0.27 -5.71 2.11
CA LEU A 36 -1.32 -5.38 1.15
C LEU A 36 -2.48 -4.62 1.81
N ALA A 37 -2.21 -3.91 2.90
CA ALA A 37 -3.17 -3.05 3.62
C ALA A 37 -4.45 -3.78 4.09
N SER A 38 -4.39 -5.10 4.37
CA SER A 38 -5.57 -5.85 4.82
C SER A 38 -6.16 -5.30 6.12
N SER A 39 -5.32 -4.92 7.10
CA SER A 39 -5.79 -4.34 8.36
C SER A 39 -6.47 -2.99 8.13
N THR A 40 -5.87 -2.12 7.32
CA THR A 40 -6.48 -0.83 6.92
C THR A 40 -7.84 -1.06 6.25
N ALA A 41 -7.94 -2.02 5.33
CA ALA A 41 -9.19 -2.34 4.64
C ALA A 41 -10.27 -2.80 5.63
N ASP A 42 -9.93 -3.66 6.58
CA ASP A 42 -10.87 -4.20 7.57
C ASP A 42 -11.40 -3.11 8.53
N ILE A 43 -10.51 -2.25 9.05
CA ILE A 43 -10.94 -1.17 9.95
C ILE A 43 -11.74 -0.10 9.21
N ALA A 44 -11.36 0.27 8.00
CA ALA A 44 -12.08 1.24 7.19
C ALA A 44 -13.44 0.72 6.74
N ALA A 45 -13.54 -0.55 6.30
CA ALA A 45 -14.82 -1.20 5.98
C ALA A 45 -15.74 -1.25 7.21
N THR A 46 -15.18 -1.55 8.40
CA THR A 46 -15.95 -1.52 9.67
C THR A 46 -16.50 -0.13 9.95
N ALA A 47 -15.69 0.92 9.75
CA ALA A 47 -16.10 2.29 9.98
C ALA A 47 -17.27 2.69 9.05
N LEU A 48 -17.13 2.45 7.75
CA LEU A 48 -18.16 2.76 6.77
C LEU A 48 -19.43 1.95 6.99
N ALA A 49 -19.33 0.65 7.26
CA ALA A 49 -20.48 -0.20 7.54
C ALA A 49 -21.24 0.28 8.77
N THR A 50 -20.51 0.69 9.82
CA THR A 50 -21.12 1.24 11.04
C THR A 50 -21.83 2.56 10.77
N ALA A 51 -21.19 3.50 10.07
CA ALA A 51 -21.83 4.78 9.70
C ALA A 51 -23.09 4.56 8.87
N ARG A 52 -23.03 3.71 7.84
CA ARG A 52 -24.20 3.37 7.01
C ARG A 52 -25.33 2.73 7.81
N HIS A 53 -25.02 1.88 8.77
CA HIS A 53 -26.03 1.29 9.66
C HIS A 53 -26.76 2.36 10.47
N LEU A 54 -26.08 3.44 10.84
CA LEU A 54 -26.68 4.60 11.52
C LEU A 54 -27.41 5.56 10.58
N GLY A 55 -27.35 5.34 9.27
CA GLY A 55 -27.87 6.29 8.27
C GLY A 55 -26.96 7.49 8.01
N GLU A 56 -25.70 7.39 8.45
CA GLU A 56 -24.70 8.46 8.40
C GLU A 56 -23.63 8.21 7.33
N THR A 57 -22.86 9.26 7.01
CA THR A 57 -21.72 9.21 6.09
C THR A 57 -20.46 9.68 6.77
N LEU A 58 -19.32 9.11 6.39
CA LEU A 58 -17.99 9.53 6.81
C LEU A 58 -17.24 10.12 5.63
N GLU A 59 -16.75 11.34 5.79
CA GLU A 59 -15.79 11.93 4.86
C GLU A 59 -14.44 11.22 4.94
N GLU A 60 -13.69 11.19 3.83
CA GLU A 60 -12.39 10.48 3.76
C GLU A 60 -11.41 10.95 4.85
N ALA A 61 -11.33 12.24 5.14
CA ALA A 61 -10.46 12.78 6.18
C ALA A 61 -10.87 12.29 7.58
N THR A 62 -12.17 12.24 7.88
CA THR A 62 -12.69 11.71 9.15
C THR A 62 -12.44 10.21 9.27
N LEU A 63 -12.68 9.46 8.18
CA LEU A 63 -12.38 8.03 8.12
C LEU A 63 -10.90 7.78 8.40
N ALA A 64 -10.00 8.55 7.74
CA ALA A 64 -8.56 8.45 7.95
C ALA A 64 -8.16 8.73 9.40
N ALA A 65 -8.70 9.79 10.01
CA ALA A 65 -8.43 10.14 11.40
C ALA A 65 -8.90 9.05 12.37
N LEU A 66 -10.08 8.47 12.15
CA LEU A 66 -10.59 7.36 12.94
C LEU A 66 -9.69 6.11 12.80
N CYS A 67 -9.27 5.77 11.59
CA CYS A 67 -8.38 4.63 11.34
C CYS A 67 -7.03 4.82 12.05
N VAL A 68 -6.38 5.97 11.86
CA VAL A 68 -5.08 6.29 12.48
C VAL A 68 -5.16 6.33 14.00
N SER A 69 -6.31 6.70 14.58
CA SER A 69 -6.50 6.66 16.06
C SER A 69 -6.39 5.26 16.64
N LEU A 70 -6.50 4.22 15.83
CA LEU A 70 -6.43 2.82 16.26
C LEU A 70 -5.08 2.16 15.92
N GLU A 71 -4.58 2.40 14.72
CA GLU A 71 -3.30 1.85 14.25
C GLU A 71 -2.75 2.66 13.05
N PRO A 72 -1.44 2.55 12.76
CA PRO A 72 -0.88 3.11 11.54
C PRO A 72 -1.64 2.62 10.30
N THR A 73 -2.06 3.56 9.45
CA THR A 73 -3.03 3.31 8.39
C THR A 73 -2.47 3.64 7.02
N ASP A 74 -2.63 2.76 6.05
CA ASP A 74 -2.17 2.97 4.68
C ASP A 74 -3.07 3.95 3.90
N SER A 75 -2.48 4.67 2.93
CA SER A 75 -3.21 5.64 2.07
C SER A 75 -4.21 5.02 1.10
N THR A 76 -4.30 3.69 1.05
CA THR A 76 -5.25 2.95 0.19
C THR A 76 -6.72 3.26 0.48
N LEU A 77 -7.01 3.86 1.63
CA LEU A 77 -8.37 4.31 1.98
C LEU A 77 -8.85 5.51 1.14
N PHE A 78 -7.94 6.30 0.53
CA PHE A 78 -8.29 7.45 -0.31
C PHE A 78 -8.58 7.04 -1.76
N ARG A 79 -9.52 7.75 -2.40
CA ARG A 79 -9.88 7.49 -3.80
C ARG A 79 -8.80 7.90 -4.79
N GLN A 80 -8.09 8.97 -4.46
CA GLN A 80 -7.01 9.53 -5.26
C GLN A 80 -5.65 9.03 -4.76
N LEU A 81 -4.62 9.16 -5.59
CA LEU A 81 -3.24 9.01 -5.13
C LEU A 81 -2.95 10.06 -4.06
N THR A 82 -2.63 9.60 -2.86
CA THR A 82 -2.50 10.48 -1.70
C THR A 82 -1.21 10.22 -0.95
N LEU A 83 -0.40 11.26 -0.78
CA LEU A 83 0.63 11.28 0.26
C LEU A 83 -0.07 11.44 1.60
N PHE A 84 0.21 10.54 2.52
CA PHE A 84 -0.48 10.47 3.78
C PHE A 84 0.47 10.15 4.93
N ASP A 85 0.35 10.92 6.02
CA ASP A 85 1.01 10.56 7.27
C ASP A 85 0.24 9.43 7.96
N HIS A 86 0.75 8.23 7.77
CA HIS A 86 0.14 6.99 8.26
C HIS A 86 0.07 6.87 9.80
N GLN A 87 0.77 7.73 10.54
CA GLN A 87 0.82 7.67 12.01
C GLN A 87 -0.10 8.69 12.68
N THR A 88 -0.22 9.89 12.13
CA THR A 88 -0.95 10.99 12.80
C THR A 88 -2.05 11.59 11.93
N ALA A 89 -2.14 11.23 10.65
CA ALA A 89 -3.00 11.87 9.65
C ALA A 89 -2.76 13.40 9.50
N ALA A 90 -1.63 13.91 9.99
CA ALA A 90 -1.32 15.36 9.94
C ALA A 90 -1.03 15.87 8.53
N THR A 91 -0.63 14.97 7.63
CA THR A 91 -0.34 15.29 6.23
C THR A 91 -1.22 14.47 5.31
N GLN A 92 -1.95 15.15 4.44
CA GLN A 92 -2.75 14.55 3.37
C GLN A 92 -2.64 15.45 2.14
N ILE A 93 -2.00 14.94 1.07
CA ILE A 93 -1.87 15.63 -0.21
C ILE A 93 -2.36 14.68 -1.30
N SER A 94 -3.48 14.99 -1.92
CA SER A 94 -4.10 14.17 -2.96
C SER A 94 -3.82 14.74 -4.35
N TYR A 95 -3.65 13.86 -5.33
CA TYR A 95 -3.39 14.19 -6.72
C TYR A 95 -4.52 13.66 -7.60
N ASP A 96 -5.07 14.54 -8.44
CA ASP A 96 -6.13 14.19 -9.39
C ASP A 96 -5.54 13.51 -10.64
N TRP A 97 -4.91 12.37 -10.40
CA TRP A 97 -4.36 11.52 -11.45
C TRP A 97 -4.54 10.05 -11.08
N GLN A 98 -4.99 9.29 -12.04
CA GLN A 98 -5.05 7.84 -11.95
C GLN A 98 -4.08 7.23 -12.96
N PRO A 99 -2.94 6.68 -12.51
CA PRO A 99 -1.99 6.01 -13.39
C PRO A 99 -2.62 4.82 -14.11
N LYS A 100 -2.37 4.70 -15.40
CA LYS A 100 -2.72 3.51 -16.18
C LYS A 100 -1.51 2.57 -16.16
N VAL A 101 -1.39 1.82 -15.09
CA VAL A 101 -0.27 0.92 -14.82
C VAL A 101 -0.82 -0.44 -14.44
N ASP A 102 -0.21 -1.49 -14.95
CA ASP A 102 -0.36 -2.85 -14.44
C ASP A 102 0.76 -3.16 -13.45
N ILE A 103 0.47 -4.03 -12.50
CA ILE A 103 1.41 -4.43 -11.46
C ILE A 103 1.51 -5.95 -11.49
N LEU A 104 2.68 -6.48 -11.80
CA LEU A 104 2.98 -7.87 -11.52
C LEU A 104 3.40 -7.99 -10.07
N LEU A 105 2.44 -8.37 -9.23
CA LEU A 105 2.65 -8.58 -7.79
C LEU A 105 3.37 -9.89 -7.55
N LEU A 106 4.50 -9.83 -6.89
CA LEU A 106 5.34 -10.95 -6.47
C LEU A 106 5.15 -11.19 -4.99
N GLU A 107 4.50 -12.29 -4.62
CA GLU A 107 4.20 -12.64 -3.22
C GLU A 107 5.23 -13.64 -2.68
N SER A 108 6.02 -13.19 -1.71
CA SER A 108 6.92 -14.06 -0.95
C SER A 108 6.13 -14.93 0.05
N PRO A 109 6.56 -16.19 0.31
CA PRO A 109 5.96 -17.02 1.34
C PRO A 109 6.15 -16.47 2.76
N HIS A 110 7.13 -15.58 2.97
CA HIS A 110 7.41 -15.00 4.27
C HIS A 110 6.25 -14.13 4.77
N ILE A 111 5.93 -14.29 6.04
CA ILE A 111 4.96 -13.49 6.76
C ILE A 111 5.73 -12.53 7.66
N LEU A 112 5.37 -11.25 7.62
CA LEU A 112 5.92 -10.24 8.52
C LEU A 112 4.82 -9.77 9.45
N ASN A 113 5.09 -9.82 10.76
CA ASN A 113 4.22 -9.18 11.73
C ASN A 113 4.44 -7.67 11.68
N THR A 114 3.40 -6.93 11.30
CA THR A 114 3.44 -5.47 11.19
C THR A 114 3.81 -4.80 12.52
N GLU A 115 3.37 -5.35 13.66
CA GLU A 115 3.74 -4.82 14.97
C GLU A 115 5.25 -4.95 15.23
N ASP A 116 5.86 -6.08 14.89
CA ASP A 116 7.30 -6.28 15.05
C ASP A 116 8.10 -5.34 14.14
N TYR A 117 7.58 -5.07 12.94
CA TYR A 117 8.17 -4.08 12.03
C TYR A 117 8.11 -2.67 12.64
N HIS A 118 6.99 -2.25 13.21
CA HIS A 118 6.84 -0.92 13.81
C HIS A 118 7.62 -0.75 15.12
N ARG A 119 7.91 -1.82 15.86
CA ARG A 119 8.74 -1.80 17.08
C ARG A 119 10.24 -1.63 16.83
N ARG A 120 10.71 -1.85 15.60
CA ARG A 120 12.14 -1.70 15.27
C ARG A 120 12.58 -0.23 15.37
N HIS A 121 13.78 0.00 15.88
CA HIS A 121 14.40 1.33 15.85
C HIS A 121 14.78 1.70 14.42
N ARG A 122 13.87 2.40 13.73
CA ARG A 122 14.00 2.74 12.30
C ARG A 122 14.57 4.13 12.06
N GLN A 123 14.65 4.97 13.08
CA GLN A 123 14.99 6.38 12.93
C GLN A 123 16.33 6.61 12.23
N THR A 124 17.36 5.87 12.63
CA THR A 124 18.70 5.98 11.99
C THR A 124 18.65 5.62 10.52
N ALA A 125 17.99 4.51 10.16
CA ALA A 125 17.87 4.07 8.77
C ALA A 125 17.01 5.03 7.93
N LEU A 126 15.93 5.57 8.50
CA LEU A 126 15.09 6.59 7.85
C LEU A 126 15.87 7.87 7.60
N LEU A 127 16.64 8.34 8.59
CA LEU A 127 17.49 9.53 8.43
C LEU A 127 18.57 9.31 7.37
N ALA A 128 19.19 8.13 7.33
CA ALA A 128 20.17 7.79 6.30
C ALA A 128 19.57 7.75 4.88
N SER A 129 18.28 7.42 4.77
CA SER A 129 17.56 7.35 3.50
C SER A 129 16.81 8.66 3.14
N ALA A 130 16.86 9.68 4.00
CA ALA A 130 16.03 10.88 3.87
C ALA A 130 16.19 11.58 2.51
N ALA A 131 17.44 11.75 2.04
CA ALA A 131 17.71 12.40 0.75
C ALA A 131 17.13 11.60 -0.43
N SER A 132 17.23 10.28 -0.42
CA SER A 132 16.66 9.40 -1.45
C SER A 132 15.14 9.42 -1.42
N LEU A 133 14.54 9.45 -0.23
CA LEU A 133 13.09 9.54 -0.06
C LEU A 133 12.55 10.91 -0.50
N GLU A 134 13.28 12.00 -0.22
CA GLU A 134 12.96 13.34 -0.73
C GLU A 134 13.00 13.38 -2.27
N GLN A 135 14.04 12.80 -2.87
CA GLN A 135 14.13 12.71 -4.33
C GLN A 135 13.00 11.84 -4.91
N ALA A 136 12.67 10.71 -4.28
CA ALA A 136 11.54 9.87 -4.68
C ALA A 136 10.23 10.67 -4.65
N TRP A 137 10.04 11.47 -3.60
CA TRP A 137 8.88 12.33 -3.48
C TRP A 137 8.79 13.39 -4.58
N GLN A 138 9.90 14.05 -4.89
CA GLN A 138 9.97 15.05 -5.99
C GLN A 138 9.65 14.42 -7.35
N LEU A 139 10.16 13.21 -7.62
CA LEU A 139 9.82 12.44 -8.83
C LEU A 139 8.32 12.06 -8.86
N PHE A 140 7.77 11.65 -7.74
CA PHE A 140 6.34 11.33 -7.64
C PHE A 140 5.47 12.56 -7.95
N THR A 141 5.81 13.71 -7.37
CA THR A 141 5.08 14.98 -7.63
C THR A 141 5.12 15.33 -9.11
N GLN A 142 6.30 15.24 -9.74
CA GLN A 142 6.43 15.50 -11.17
C GLN A 142 5.65 14.48 -12.02
N ALA A 143 5.66 13.20 -11.62
CA ALA A 143 4.88 12.15 -12.28
C ALA A 143 3.38 12.46 -12.24
N ALA A 144 2.89 12.88 -11.08
CA ALA A 144 1.47 13.23 -10.89
C ALA A 144 1.07 14.49 -11.69
N GLU A 145 1.92 15.52 -11.72
CA GLU A 145 1.68 16.74 -12.48
C GLU A 145 1.69 16.52 -14.00
N ARG A 146 2.56 15.60 -14.48
CA ARG A 146 2.74 15.31 -15.92
C ARG A 146 1.93 14.10 -16.40
N HIS A 147 1.28 13.38 -15.51
CA HIS A 147 0.62 12.11 -15.77
C HIS A 147 1.57 11.07 -16.40
N ASP A 148 2.79 10.98 -15.87
CA ASP A 148 3.90 10.21 -16.42
C ASP A 148 4.14 8.92 -15.62
N ASN A 149 3.80 7.78 -16.22
CA ASN A 149 3.96 6.46 -15.59
C ASN A 149 5.45 6.05 -15.43
N ALA A 150 6.34 6.51 -16.34
CA ALA A 150 7.76 6.20 -16.22
C ALA A 150 8.40 6.95 -15.03
N LEU A 151 8.07 8.22 -14.83
CA LEU A 151 8.48 8.98 -13.64
C LEU A 151 7.90 8.36 -12.35
N LEU A 152 6.65 7.88 -12.39
CA LEU A 152 6.07 7.15 -11.26
C LEU A 152 6.90 5.91 -10.93
N GLY A 153 7.26 5.11 -11.93
CA GLY A 153 8.08 3.92 -11.77
C GLY A 153 9.48 4.23 -11.21
N GLN A 154 10.12 5.30 -11.68
CA GLN A 154 11.41 5.76 -11.14
C GLN A 154 11.29 6.18 -9.68
N SER A 155 10.25 6.94 -9.33
CA SER A 155 9.96 7.36 -7.95
C SER A 155 9.79 6.15 -7.02
N THR A 156 8.93 5.20 -7.41
CA THR A 156 8.66 4.00 -6.59
C THR A 156 9.90 3.12 -6.46
N THR A 157 10.71 3.00 -7.52
CA THR A 157 11.97 2.26 -7.51
C THR A 157 12.98 2.88 -6.53
N LEU A 158 13.14 4.20 -6.54
CA LEU A 158 14.02 4.91 -5.62
C LEU A 158 13.58 4.74 -4.16
N SER A 159 12.27 4.84 -3.90
CA SER A 159 11.69 4.56 -2.58
C SER A 159 11.92 3.11 -2.15
N ALA A 160 11.77 2.16 -3.08
CA ALA A 160 12.02 0.74 -2.81
C ALA A 160 13.49 0.46 -2.49
N GLN A 161 14.44 1.10 -3.19
CA GLN A 161 15.87 1.02 -2.89
C GLN A 161 16.17 1.57 -1.48
N ALA A 162 15.63 2.73 -1.13
CA ALA A 162 15.78 3.33 0.19
C ALA A 162 15.26 2.40 1.31
N SER A 163 14.17 1.68 1.05
CA SER A 163 13.55 0.77 2.02
C SER A 163 14.36 -0.50 2.30
N GLN A 164 15.34 -0.86 1.44
CA GLN A 164 16.19 -2.04 1.67
C GLN A 164 17.04 -1.91 2.94
N HIS A 165 17.35 -0.72 3.40
CA HIS A 165 18.01 -0.48 4.69
C HIS A 165 17.12 -0.85 5.90
N LEU A 166 15.81 -0.91 5.71
CA LEU A 166 14.83 -1.22 6.75
C LEU A 166 14.35 -2.67 6.68
N LEU A 167 14.08 -3.14 5.47
CA LEU A 167 13.52 -4.46 5.22
C LEU A 167 13.95 -4.97 3.85
N VAL A 168 15.00 -5.78 3.84
CA VAL A 168 15.54 -6.40 2.62
C VAL A 168 14.49 -7.31 1.98
N LYS A 169 14.30 -7.14 0.66
CA LYS A 169 13.50 -8.06 -0.15
C LYS A 169 14.41 -9.08 -0.82
N PRO A 170 14.02 -10.38 -0.86
CA PRO A 170 14.76 -11.38 -1.61
C PRO A 170 14.99 -10.94 -3.06
N ASP A 171 16.13 -11.30 -3.64
CA ASP A 171 16.48 -11.07 -5.05
C ASP A 171 16.38 -9.62 -5.52
N PHE A 172 16.36 -8.63 -4.62
CA PHE A 172 16.12 -7.24 -4.98
C PHE A 172 17.08 -6.71 -6.07
N PRO A 173 18.41 -7.00 -6.05
CA PRO A 173 19.30 -6.59 -7.15
C PRO A 173 18.93 -7.22 -8.49
N ALA A 174 18.50 -8.49 -8.51
CA ALA A 174 18.07 -9.18 -9.72
C ALA A 174 16.75 -8.63 -10.26
N LEU A 175 15.85 -8.20 -9.38
CA LEU A 175 14.60 -7.53 -9.75
C LEU A 175 14.87 -6.14 -10.35
N LEU A 176 15.82 -5.37 -9.82
CA LEU A 176 16.24 -4.10 -10.41
C LEU A 176 16.82 -4.30 -11.81
N ALA A 177 17.73 -5.28 -11.98
CA ALA A 177 18.30 -5.60 -13.28
C ALA A 177 17.20 -6.01 -14.29
N LEU A 178 16.20 -6.77 -13.84
CA LEU A 178 15.05 -7.15 -14.67
C LEU A 178 14.24 -5.93 -15.14
N VAL A 179 14.00 -4.95 -14.25
CA VAL A 179 13.31 -3.70 -14.58
C VAL A 179 14.06 -2.94 -15.68
N GLU A 180 15.39 -2.82 -15.54
CA GLU A 180 16.22 -2.12 -16.53
C GLU A 180 16.28 -2.86 -17.87
N GLU A 181 16.50 -4.19 -17.86
CA GLU A 181 16.64 -4.99 -19.08
C GLU A 181 15.37 -5.12 -19.90
N LEU A 182 14.21 -5.09 -19.26
CA LEU A 182 12.90 -5.19 -19.92
C LEU A 182 12.20 -3.84 -20.06
N ASP A 183 12.89 -2.75 -19.75
CA ASP A 183 12.40 -1.37 -19.85
C ASP A 183 11.05 -1.17 -19.14
N LEU A 184 10.86 -1.85 -17.99
CA LEU A 184 9.66 -1.70 -17.18
C LEU A 184 9.61 -0.30 -16.56
N TYR A 185 8.43 0.19 -16.20
CA TYR A 185 8.31 1.50 -15.55
C TYR A 185 9.12 1.59 -14.24
N GLY A 186 9.19 0.48 -13.49
CA GLY A 186 9.91 0.41 -12.23
C GLY A 186 9.41 -0.71 -11.34
N LEU A 187 9.74 -0.61 -10.06
CA LEU A 187 9.21 -1.51 -9.05
C LEU A 187 8.83 -0.76 -7.76
N ASN A 188 7.90 -1.34 -7.02
CA ASN A 188 7.57 -0.89 -5.67
C ASN A 188 7.64 -2.06 -4.68
N VAL A 189 7.67 -1.74 -3.39
CA VAL A 189 7.68 -2.74 -2.32
C VAL A 189 6.70 -2.37 -1.22
N ALA A 190 6.13 -3.37 -0.56
CA ALA A 190 5.45 -3.15 0.70
C ALA A 190 6.48 -2.77 1.78
N HIS A 191 6.30 -1.63 2.45
CA HIS A 191 7.23 -1.16 3.47
C HIS A 191 7.21 -2.05 4.73
N SER A 192 6.04 -2.53 5.12
CA SER A 192 5.83 -3.41 6.28
C SER A 192 5.43 -4.84 5.89
N GLY A 193 5.76 -5.28 4.69
CA GLY A 193 5.35 -6.59 4.17
C GLY A 193 6.40 -7.25 3.30
N SER A 194 6.05 -8.37 2.70
CA SER A 194 6.97 -9.23 1.94
C SER A 194 6.75 -9.18 0.43
N VAL A 195 5.81 -8.39 -0.07
CA VAL A 195 5.52 -8.31 -1.51
C VAL A 195 6.37 -7.28 -2.23
N VAL A 196 6.60 -7.54 -3.52
CA VAL A 196 7.20 -6.61 -4.48
C VAL A 196 6.25 -6.51 -5.66
N GLY A 197 6.08 -5.32 -6.24
CA GLY A 197 5.33 -5.09 -7.46
C GLY A 197 6.25 -4.62 -8.57
N LEU A 198 6.20 -5.23 -9.76
CA LEU A 198 6.81 -4.70 -10.97
C LEU A 198 5.77 -3.86 -11.69
N LEU A 199 6.08 -2.59 -11.95
CA LEU A 199 5.19 -1.64 -12.61
C LEU A 199 5.42 -1.71 -14.12
N LEU A 200 4.36 -1.93 -14.87
CA LEU A 200 4.43 -2.17 -16.30
C LEU A 200 3.13 -1.74 -17.01
N ASP A 201 3.13 -1.81 -18.33
CA ASP A 201 1.94 -1.74 -19.18
C ASP A 201 1.87 -3.02 -20.00
N ARG A 202 0.83 -3.85 -19.83
CA ARG A 202 0.66 -5.13 -20.55
C ARG A 202 0.49 -4.97 -22.05
N GLN A 203 0.28 -3.76 -22.56
CA GLN A 203 0.20 -3.49 -23.99
C GLN A 203 1.58 -3.19 -24.60
N LEU A 204 2.54 -2.78 -23.78
CA LEU A 204 3.90 -2.39 -24.19
C LEU A 204 4.94 -3.45 -23.84
N HIS A 205 4.77 -4.15 -22.71
CA HIS A 205 5.75 -5.09 -22.19
C HIS A 205 5.28 -6.54 -22.40
N ASP A 206 6.21 -7.39 -22.77
CA ASP A 206 5.97 -8.82 -22.94
C ASP A 206 5.90 -9.54 -21.59
N ILE A 207 4.68 -9.84 -21.18
CA ILE A 207 4.38 -10.48 -19.88
C ILE A 207 4.97 -11.90 -19.80
N GLU A 208 4.96 -12.65 -20.91
CA GLU A 208 5.51 -14.00 -20.95
C GLU A 208 7.03 -13.96 -20.79
N GLN A 209 7.69 -12.99 -21.41
CA GLN A 209 9.12 -12.76 -21.24
C GLN A 209 9.46 -12.41 -19.79
N ILE A 210 8.65 -11.59 -19.11
CA ILE A 210 8.87 -11.25 -17.68
C ILE A 210 8.78 -12.52 -16.84
N TYR A 211 7.73 -13.34 -16.98
CA TYR A 211 7.60 -14.61 -16.26
C TYR A 211 8.76 -15.57 -16.55
N TRP A 212 9.17 -15.66 -17.82
CA TRP A 212 10.30 -16.50 -18.21
C TRP A 212 11.60 -16.05 -17.52
N GLN A 213 11.90 -14.75 -17.50
CA GLN A 213 13.07 -14.20 -16.85
C GLN A 213 13.04 -14.42 -15.31
N LEU A 214 11.90 -14.24 -14.66
CA LEU A 214 11.73 -14.53 -13.24
C LEU A 214 12.05 -15.99 -12.92
N HIS A 215 11.64 -16.90 -13.80
CA HIS A 215 11.94 -18.32 -13.66
C HIS A 215 13.42 -18.63 -13.92
N GLN A 216 14.01 -18.13 -15.01
CA GLN A 216 15.42 -18.38 -15.37
C GLN A 216 16.41 -17.88 -14.30
N ARG A 217 16.07 -16.79 -13.62
CA ARG A 217 16.87 -16.22 -12.54
C ARG A 217 16.59 -16.83 -11.16
N ASN A 218 15.75 -17.85 -11.11
CA ASN A 218 15.25 -18.49 -9.86
C ASN A 218 14.51 -17.55 -8.90
N ILE A 219 14.13 -16.35 -9.33
CA ILE A 219 13.37 -15.38 -8.51
C ILE A 219 12.01 -15.97 -8.10
N SER A 220 11.38 -16.76 -8.96
CA SER A 220 10.11 -17.45 -8.69
C SER A 220 10.17 -18.39 -7.48
N GLN A 221 11.35 -18.82 -7.01
CA GLN A 221 11.49 -19.64 -5.79
C GLN A 221 11.18 -18.80 -4.54
N ASN A 222 11.60 -17.55 -4.51
CA ASN A 222 11.33 -16.61 -3.42
C ASN A 222 9.97 -15.93 -3.55
N TYR A 223 9.37 -15.97 -4.76
CA TYR A 223 8.06 -15.40 -5.08
C TYR A 223 7.19 -16.41 -5.84
N PRO A 224 6.74 -17.49 -5.17
CA PRO A 224 6.01 -18.58 -5.83
C PRO A 224 4.60 -18.20 -6.28
N ARG A 225 4.03 -17.14 -5.73
CA ARG A 225 2.73 -16.60 -6.15
C ARG A 225 2.94 -15.27 -6.86
N GLN A 226 2.40 -15.18 -8.06
CA GLN A 226 2.55 -14.03 -8.93
C GLN A 226 1.18 -13.67 -9.50
N HIS A 227 0.80 -12.39 -9.38
CA HIS A 227 -0.52 -11.93 -9.79
C HIS A 227 -0.39 -10.69 -10.67
N LEU A 228 -0.89 -10.77 -11.90
CA LEU A 228 -0.95 -9.61 -12.77
C LEU A 228 -2.25 -8.84 -12.50
N LEU A 229 -2.10 -7.65 -11.94
CA LEU A 229 -3.19 -6.78 -11.49
C LEU A 229 -3.18 -5.48 -12.26
N THR A 230 -4.35 -4.90 -12.47
CA THR A 230 -4.47 -3.53 -13.01
C THR A 230 -4.69 -2.56 -11.87
N MET A 231 -3.98 -1.45 -11.88
CA MET A 231 -4.20 -0.38 -10.92
C MET A 231 -5.59 0.24 -11.12
N VAL A 232 -6.36 0.30 -10.07
CA VAL A 232 -7.72 0.87 -10.07
C VAL A 232 -7.80 2.07 -9.12
N PRO A 233 -8.81 2.96 -9.27
CA PRO A 233 -9.06 4.00 -8.28
C PRO A 233 -9.17 3.38 -6.90
N GLY A 234 -8.47 3.99 -5.95
CA GLY A 234 -8.48 3.55 -4.56
C GLY A 234 -9.79 3.87 -3.84
N GLY A 235 -9.71 3.81 -2.53
CA GLY A 235 -10.77 4.20 -1.62
C GLY A 235 -11.66 3.06 -1.18
N VAL A 236 -12.17 3.24 0.01
CA VAL A 236 -13.19 2.37 0.62
C VAL A 236 -14.56 2.89 0.22
N ARG A 237 -15.48 2.00 -0.17
CA ARG A 237 -16.80 2.37 -0.68
C ARG A 237 -17.93 1.71 0.08
#